data_b7c095f11acfc64ea83696b96dfb7f94
#
_entry.id   b7c095f11acfc64ea83696b96dfb7f94
#
_cell.length_a   1.000
_cell.length_b   1.000
_cell.length_c   1.000
_cell.angle_alpha   90.00
_cell.angle_beta   90.00
_cell.angle_gamma   90.00
#
_symmetry.space_group_name_H-M   'P 1'
#
loop_
_entity.id
_entity.type
_entity.pdbx_description
1 polymer ?
#
loop_
_entity_poly.entity_id
_entity_poly.type
_entity_poly.pdbx_seq_one_letter_code
_entity_poly.pdbx_strand_id
1 'polypeptide(L)'
;MTDIREKVVDSTGRNVVLGLFKEFARPDVKFKPVYTIKQVKQMFLEARDPSEYAAAMSIVGDWDHWLQLRNHPQLKGVIDHWHEELQVKLRSEAITDMVRHSKAPGGTAAAKWLADKGYNAPINKKSVGRPKKEEEEVDHSKVEEKLGTVLQLINTK
;
A
#
# COMPACT_ATOMS: atom_id res chain seq x y z
N MET A 1 -7.74 -18.25 26.06
CA MET A 1 -7.62 -18.03 24.60
C MET A 1 -6.49 -18.91 24.13
N THR A 2 -6.76 -19.96 23.37
CA THR A 2 -5.73 -20.83 22.80
C THR A 2 -4.96 -20.03 21.77
N ASP A 3 -3.65 -19.94 21.90
CA ASP A 3 -2.77 -19.19 21.00
C ASP A 3 -2.97 -19.72 19.57
N ILE A 4 -3.28 -18.84 18.63
CA ILE A 4 -3.47 -19.19 17.21
C ILE A 4 -2.19 -19.83 16.66
N ARG A 5 -1.02 -19.49 17.20
CA ARG A 5 0.28 -20.07 16.84
C ARG A 5 0.32 -21.59 17.06
N GLU A 6 -0.27 -22.10 18.12
CA GLU A 6 -0.32 -23.54 18.37
C GLU A 6 -1.20 -24.30 17.37
N LYS A 7 -2.13 -23.58 16.70
CA LYS A 7 -3.07 -24.20 15.77
C LYS A 7 -2.57 -24.32 14.34
N VAL A 8 -1.45 -23.67 14.01
CA VAL A 8 -0.90 -23.59 12.65
C VAL A 8 0.43 -24.33 12.52
N VAL A 9 0.83 -25.03 13.58
CA VAL A 9 2.07 -25.81 13.62
C VAL A 9 1.70 -27.30 13.61
N ASP A 10 2.35 -28.08 12.75
CA ASP A 10 2.17 -29.55 12.75
C ASP A 10 2.84 -30.20 13.99
N SER A 11 2.65 -31.51 14.14
CA SER A 11 3.22 -32.27 15.24
C SER A 11 4.76 -32.27 15.26
N THR A 12 5.40 -31.77 14.19
CA THR A 12 6.85 -31.62 14.04
C THR A 12 7.35 -30.20 14.24
N GLY A 13 6.46 -29.26 14.61
CA GLY A 13 6.78 -27.84 14.80
C GLY A 13 6.92 -27.03 13.51
N ARG A 14 6.47 -27.56 12.37
CA ARG A 14 6.51 -26.85 11.09
C ARG A 14 5.23 -26.07 10.85
N ASN A 15 5.36 -24.82 10.41
CA ASN A 15 4.22 -24.01 10.00
C ASN A 15 3.51 -24.65 8.80
N VAL A 16 2.26 -25.04 9.00
CA VAL A 16 1.40 -25.59 7.94
C VAL A 16 0.63 -24.42 7.32
N VAL A 17 1.29 -23.70 6.42
CA VAL A 17 0.77 -22.45 5.83
C VAL A 17 -0.64 -22.62 5.27
N LEU A 18 -0.90 -23.70 4.54
CA LEU A 18 -2.23 -23.98 3.99
C LEU A 18 -3.17 -24.67 4.97
N GLY A 19 -2.66 -25.20 6.08
CA GLY A 19 -3.47 -25.89 7.08
C GLY A 19 -4.42 -24.97 7.84
N LEU A 20 -4.26 -23.64 7.70
CA LEU A 20 -5.18 -22.65 8.22
C LEU A 20 -6.56 -22.73 7.56
N PHE A 21 -6.62 -23.16 6.29
CA PHE A 21 -7.82 -23.14 5.47
C PHE A 21 -8.47 -24.50 5.35
N LYS A 22 -9.79 -24.55 5.53
CA LYS A 22 -10.60 -25.76 5.39
C LYS A 22 -10.58 -26.34 3.97
N GLU A 23 -10.43 -25.48 2.97
CA GLU A 23 -10.36 -25.85 1.57
C GLU A 23 -9.10 -26.63 1.20
N PHE A 24 -8.03 -26.50 1.99
CA PHE A 24 -6.77 -27.20 1.80
C PHE A 24 -6.54 -28.32 2.85
N ALA A 25 -7.59 -28.67 3.61
CA ALA A 25 -7.49 -29.74 4.59
C ALA A 25 -7.11 -31.07 3.93
N ARG A 26 -6.07 -31.73 4.47
CA ARG A 26 -5.67 -33.06 4.05
C ARG A 26 -6.13 -34.10 5.07
N PRO A 27 -6.66 -35.24 4.64
CA PRO A 27 -7.14 -36.29 5.55
C PRO A 27 -6.04 -36.96 6.34
N ASP A 28 -4.80 -36.88 5.85
CA ASP A 28 -3.58 -37.48 6.47
C ASP A 28 -2.93 -36.59 7.53
N VAL A 29 -3.37 -35.33 7.67
CA VAL A 29 -2.81 -34.38 8.64
C VAL A 29 -3.74 -34.28 9.83
N LYS A 30 -3.22 -34.52 11.04
CA LYS A 30 -3.98 -34.41 12.32
C LYS A 30 -4.42 -32.97 12.66
N PHE A 31 -4.17 -32.02 11.77
CA PHE A 31 -4.46 -30.62 11.94
C PHE A 31 -5.92 -30.32 11.59
N LYS A 32 -6.62 -29.57 12.47
CA LYS A 32 -7.99 -29.10 12.20
C LYS A 32 -7.91 -27.68 11.66
N PRO A 33 -8.24 -27.45 10.37
CA PRO A 33 -8.27 -26.12 9.79
C PRO A 33 -9.28 -25.24 10.53
N VAL A 34 -8.90 -23.97 10.75
CA VAL A 34 -9.68 -23.04 11.58
C VAL A 34 -10.67 -22.26 10.74
N TYR A 35 -10.24 -21.79 9.60
CA TYR A 35 -10.98 -20.83 8.77
C TYR A 35 -11.29 -21.38 7.36
N THR A 36 -12.30 -20.81 6.73
CA THR A 36 -12.49 -20.87 5.28
C THR A 36 -11.81 -19.68 4.63
N ILE A 37 -11.46 -19.78 3.35
CA ILE A 37 -10.93 -18.66 2.56
C ILE A 37 -11.88 -17.45 2.63
N LYS A 38 -13.20 -17.70 2.61
CA LYS A 38 -14.22 -16.64 2.73
C LYS A 38 -14.17 -15.91 4.08
N GLN A 39 -13.96 -16.63 5.17
CA GLN A 39 -13.83 -16.03 6.51
C GLN A 39 -12.57 -15.18 6.62
N VAL A 40 -11.44 -15.66 6.11
CA VAL A 40 -10.19 -14.91 6.11
C VAL A 40 -10.30 -13.66 5.25
N LYS A 41 -10.93 -13.74 4.06
CA LYS A 41 -11.25 -12.57 3.24
C LYS A 41 -12.06 -11.53 4.02
N GLN A 42 -13.09 -11.96 4.71
CA GLN A 42 -13.93 -11.06 5.49
C GLN A 42 -13.13 -10.36 6.59
N MET A 43 -12.35 -11.10 7.38
CA MET A 43 -11.46 -10.54 8.42
C MET A 43 -10.45 -9.56 7.83
N PHE A 44 -9.87 -9.87 6.66
CA PHE A 44 -8.95 -8.99 5.95
C PHE A 44 -9.60 -7.66 5.54
N LEU A 45 -10.79 -7.71 4.96
CA LEU A 45 -11.53 -6.52 4.54
C LEU A 45 -12.06 -5.70 5.73
N GLU A 46 -12.42 -6.35 6.84
CA GLU A 46 -12.87 -5.70 8.08
C GLU A 46 -11.74 -5.00 8.83
N ALA A 47 -10.51 -5.51 8.72
CA ALA A 47 -9.32 -4.86 9.29
C ALA A 47 -9.07 -3.47 8.70
N ARG A 48 -9.51 -3.21 7.45
CA ARG A 48 -9.42 -1.91 6.76
C ARG A 48 -8.00 -1.32 6.74
N ASP A 49 -7.00 -2.18 6.79
CA ASP A 49 -5.59 -1.82 6.86
C ASP A 49 -4.87 -2.13 5.55
N PRO A 50 -4.52 -1.10 4.75
CA PRO A 50 -3.76 -1.31 3.51
C PRO A 50 -2.35 -1.86 3.73
N SER A 51 -1.81 -1.76 4.96
CA SER A 51 -0.51 -2.34 5.31
C SER A 51 -0.57 -3.85 5.57
N GLU A 52 -1.78 -4.41 5.67
CA GLU A 52 -2.05 -5.81 5.99
C GLU A 52 -1.66 -6.23 7.42
N TYR A 53 -1.02 -5.36 8.21
CA TYR A 53 -0.49 -5.71 9.53
C TYR A 53 -1.62 -6.07 10.53
N ALA A 54 -2.69 -5.26 10.58
CA ALA A 54 -3.82 -5.52 11.45
C ALA A 54 -4.53 -6.83 11.06
N ALA A 55 -4.66 -7.11 9.76
CA ALA A 55 -5.20 -8.37 9.26
C ALA A 55 -4.32 -9.55 9.67
N ALA A 56 -2.99 -9.44 9.46
CA ALA A 56 -2.02 -10.46 9.85
C ALA A 56 -2.13 -10.81 11.34
N MET A 57 -2.14 -9.79 12.21
CA MET A 57 -2.24 -9.99 13.65
C MET A 57 -3.58 -10.63 14.07
N SER A 58 -4.69 -10.29 13.42
CA SER A 58 -6.01 -10.84 13.73
C SER A 58 -6.20 -12.27 13.22
N ILE A 59 -5.61 -12.62 12.07
CA ILE A 59 -5.81 -13.91 11.39
C ILE A 59 -4.81 -14.97 11.88
N VAL A 60 -3.51 -14.63 11.91
CA VAL A 60 -2.45 -15.57 12.25
C VAL A 60 -1.65 -15.18 13.50
N GLY A 61 -1.76 -13.93 13.97
CA GLY A 61 -1.06 -13.45 15.16
C GLY A 61 0.44 -13.22 14.96
N ASP A 62 0.94 -13.34 13.74
CA ASP A 62 2.35 -13.22 13.41
C ASP A 62 2.56 -12.71 11.99
N TRP A 63 3.48 -11.74 11.82
CA TRP A 63 3.75 -11.11 10.54
C TRP A 63 4.49 -12.03 9.56
N ASP A 64 5.50 -12.75 10.05
CA ASP A 64 6.30 -13.64 9.20
C ASP A 64 5.47 -14.78 8.65
N HIS A 65 4.54 -15.28 9.46
CA HIS A 65 3.58 -16.30 9.03
C HIS A 65 2.62 -15.72 7.96
N TRP A 66 2.14 -14.48 8.15
CA TRP A 66 1.32 -13.82 7.14
C TRP A 66 2.06 -13.66 5.82
N LEU A 67 3.34 -13.28 5.85
CA LEU A 67 4.17 -13.19 4.63
C LEU A 67 4.32 -14.54 3.91
N GLN A 68 4.42 -15.64 4.66
CA GLN A 68 4.46 -16.98 4.07
C GLN A 68 3.13 -17.32 3.37
N LEU A 69 1.98 -17.01 4.00
CA LEU A 69 0.66 -17.16 3.39
C LEU A 69 0.52 -16.32 2.11
N ARG A 70 0.87 -15.05 2.19
CA ARG A 70 0.78 -14.10 1.08
C ARG A 70 1.63 -14.53 -0.13
N ASN A 71 2.82 -15.06 0.12
CA ASN A 71 3.74 -15.48 -0.94
C ASN A 71 3.48 -16.91 -1.43
N HIS A 72 2.54 -17.63 -0.82
CA HIS A 72 2.23 -18.99 -1.24
C HIS A 72 1.61 -19.01 -2.64
N PRO A 73 2.10 -19.84 -3.59
CA PRO A 73 1.66 -19.82 -4.99
C PRO A 73 0.14 -19.93 -5.19
N GLN A 74 -0.56 -20.70 -4.33
CA GLN A 74 -2.00 -20.90 -4.39
C GLN A 74 -2.81 -19.75 -3.79
N LEU A 75 -2.23 -18.95 -2.91
CA LEU A 75 -2.92 -17.88 -2.18
C LEU A 75 -2.56 -16.49 -2.68
N LYS A 76 -1.38 -16.32 -3.25
CA LYS A 76 -0.89 -15.01 -3.69
C LYS A 76 -1.91 -14.26 -4.54
N GLY A 77 -2.39 -14.85 -5.62
CA GLY A 77 -3.37 -14.18 -6.49
C GLY A 77 -4.70 -13.90 -5.81
N VAL A 78 -5.08 -14.74 -4.85
CA VAL A 78 -6.31 -14.56 -4.06
C VAL A 78 -6.16 -13.38 -3.09
N ILE A 79 -5.03 -13.28 -2.40
CA ILE A 79 -4.76 -12.19 -1.45
C ILE A 79 -4.52 -10.87 -2.19
N ASP A 80 -3.84 -10.89 -3.34
CA ASP A 80 -3.66 -9.70 -4.18
C ASP A 80 -5.04 -9.13 -4.61
N HIS A 81 -5.99 -9.99 -4.97
CA HIS A 81 -7.35 -9.57 -5.30
C HIS A 81 -8.11 -8.99 -4.09
N TRP A 82 -7.92 -9.54 -2.88
CA TRP A 82 -8.51 -8.95 -1.68
C TRP A 82 -7.94 -7.56 -1.40
N HIS A 83 -6.64 -7.37 -1.65
CA HIS A 83 -6.00 -6.07 -1.50
C HIS A 83 -6.57 -5.04 -2.47
N GLU A 84 -6.78 -5.42 -3.74
CA GLU A 84 -7.45 -4.57 -4.72
C GLU A 84 -8.87 -4.19 -4.27
N GLU A 85 -9.64 -5.17 -3.81
CA GLU A 85 -11.01 -4.95 -3.29
C GLU A 85 -11.01 -4.00 -2.08
N LEU A 86 -10.04 -4.17 -1.16
CA LEU A 86 -9.88 -3.27 -0.01
C LEU A 86 -9.58 -1.83 -0.46
N GLN A 87 -8.69 -1.64 -1.43
CA GLN A 87 -8.39 -0.31 -1.97
C GLN A 87 -9.63 0.34 -2.58
N VAL A 88 -10.42 -0.41 -3.35
CA VAL A 88 -11.68 0.09 -3.93
C VAL A 88 -12.67 0.48 -2.83
N LYS A 89 -12.81 -0.34 -1.78
CA LYS A 89 -13.68 -0.07 -0.64
C LYS A 89 -13.27 1.20 0.09
N LEU A 90 -12.00 1.33 0.46
CA LEU A 90 -11.48 2.51 1.15
C LEU A 90 -11.63 3.79 0.30
N ARG A 91 -11.41 3.69 -1.02
CA ARG A 91 -11.64 4.80 -1.94
C ARG A 91 -13.11 5.21 -2.00
N SER A 92 -14.03 4.25 -2.07
CA SER A 92 -15.47 4.52 -2.06
C SER A 92 -15.91 5.26 -0.79
N GLU A 93 -15.39 4.84 0.36
CA GLU A 93 -15.67 5.47 1.65
C GLU A 93 -15.11 6.90 1.70
N ALA A 94 -13.86 7.10 1.24
CA ALA A 94 -13.26 8.43 1.15
C ALA A 94 -14.06 9.38 0.25
N ILE A 95 -14.57 8.89 -0.89
CA ILE A 95 -15.44 9.68 -1.78
C ILE A 95 -16.75 10.05 -1.07
N THR A 96 -17.35 9.10 -0.35
CA THR A 96 -18.56 9.33 0.42
C THR A 96 -18.36 10.41 1.48
N ASP A 97 -17.23 10.36 2.19
CA ASP A 97 -16.85 11.37 3.16
C ASP A 97 -16.64 12.75 2.51
N MET A 98 -15.97 12.80 1.36
CA MET A 98 -15.81 14.05 0.62
C MET A 98 -17.16 14.64 0.17
N VAL A 99 -18.11 13.81 -0.27
CA VAL A 99 -19.48 14.24 -0.59
C VAL A 99 -20.18 14.82 0.64
N ARG A 100 -20.02 14.20 1.80
CA ARG A 100 -20.56 14.71 3.06
C ARG A 100 -19.94 16.05 3.45
N HIS A 101 -18.59 16.13 3.39
CA HIS A 101 -17.86 17.34 3.71
C HIS A 101 -18.16 18.51 2.76
N SER A 102 -18.39 18.25 1.47
CA SER A 102 -18.73 19.31 0.50
C SER A 102 -20.02 20.04 0.81
N LYS A 103 -20.93 19.42 1.56
CA LYS A 103 -22.22 20.00 1.99
C LYS A 103 -22.13 20.74 3.33
N ALA A 104 -21.02 20.62 4.04
CA ALA A 104 -20.82 21.27 5.34
C ALA A 104 -20.30 22.70 5.17
N PRO A 105 -20.50 23.60 6.16
CA PRO A 105 -19.89 24.91 6.18
C PRO A 105 -18.37 24.80 6.01
N GLY A 106 -17.79 25.55 5.07
CA GLY A 106 -16.35 25.46 4.76
C GLY A 106 -15.95 24.36 3.77
N GLY A 107 -16.89 23.59 3.25
CA GLY A 107 -16.66 22.43 2.36
C GLY A 107 -16.24 22.76 0.92
N THR A 108 -15.83 24.00 0.62
CA THR A 108 -15.47 24.45 -0.74
C THR A 108 -14.34 23.64 -1.37
N ALA A 109 -13.33 23.26 -0.59
CA ALA A 109 -12.22 22.44 -1.08
C ALA A 109 -12.68 21.05 -1.50
N ALA A 110 -13.55 20.41 -0.71
CA ALA A 110 -14.13 19.11 -1.04
C ALA A 110 -15.07 19.19 -2.25
N ALA A 111 -15.87 20.25 -2.35
CA ALA A 111 -16.74 20.50 -3.50
C ALA A 111 -15.93 20.70 -4.80
N LYS A 112 -14.84 21.47 -4.74
CA LYS A 112 -13.92 21.66 -5.86
C LYS A 112 -13.27 20.34 -6.28
N TRP A 113 -12.77 19.57 -5.33
CA TRP A 113 -12.17 18.26 -5.60
C TRP A 113 -13.14 17.29 -6.30
N LEU A 114 -14.41 17.29 -5.89
CA LEU A 114 -15.47 16.50 -6.54
C LEU A 114 -15.76 17.01 -7.95
N ALA A 115 -15.88 18.33 -8.15
CA ALA A 115 -16.11 18.93 -9.45
C ALA A 115 -14.98 18.64 -10.44
N ASP A 116 -13.74 18.69 -9.97
CA ASP A 116 -12.53 18.36 -10.75
C ASP A 116 -12.35 16.84 -10.97
N LYS A 117 -13.32 16.02 -10.58
CA LYS A 117 -13.27 14.55 -10.66
C LYS A 117 -12.01 13.96 -10.02
N GLY A 118 -11.58 14.52 -8.89
CA GLY A 118 -10.39 14.06 -8.14
C GLY A 118 -10.41 12.57 -7.80
N TYR A 119 -11.61 11.95 -7.71
CA TYR A 119 -11.80 10.53 -7.53
C TYR A 119 -11.34 9.67 -8.72
N ASN A 120 -11.15 10.25 -9.92
CA ASN A 120 -10.62 9.56 -11.10
C ASN A 120 -9.09 9.61 -11.19
N ALA A 121 -8.43 10.31 -10.27
CA ALA A 121 -6.97 10.36 -10.27
C ALA A 121 -6.40 8.94 -10.09
N PRO A 122 -5.43 8.51 -10.90
CA PRO A 122 -4.81 7.20 -10.75
C PRO A 122 -4.16 7.08 -9.37
N ILE A 123 -4.34 5.92 -8.73
CA ILE A 123 -3.85 5.61 -7.38
C ILE A 123 -2.32 5.78 -7.28
N ASN A 124 -1.61 5.64 -8.41
CA ASN A 124 -0.14 5.70 -8.51
C ASN A 124 0.41 7.03 -9.07
N LYS A 125 -0.25 8.16 -8.92
CA LYS A 125 0.48 9.41 -9.09
C LYS A 125 1.55 9.46 -8.01
N LYS A 126 2.81 9.18 -8.41
CA LYS A 126 3.99 9.60 -7.65
C LYS A 126 3.68 11.01 -7.17
N SER A 127 3.74 11.23 -5.85
CA SER A 127 3.60 12.57 -5.28
C SER A 127 4.39 13.51 -6.18
N VAL A 128 3.73 14.53 -6.71
CA VAL A 128 4.43 15.59 -7.42
C VAL A 128 5.31 16.24 -6.35
N GLY A 129 6.53 15.71 -6.21
CA GLY A 129 7.57 16.40 -5.49
C GLY A 129 7.61 17.80 -6.08
N ARG A 130 7.90 18.79 -5.25
CA ARG A 130 8.19 20.16 -5.65
C ARG A 130 8.92 20.11 -7.01
N PRO A 131 8.42 20.78 -8.07
CA PRO A 131 9.08 20.72 -9.36
C PRO A 131 10.57 20.96 -9.09
N LYS A 132 11.42 20.02 -9.54
CA LYS A 132 12.85 20.26 -9.53
C LYS A 132 12.99 21.60 -10.24
N LYS A 133 13.53 22.63 -9.55
CA LYS A 133 14.10 23.77 -10.27
C LYS A 133 14.93 23.13 -11.36
N GLU A 134 14.57 23.36 -12.62
CA GLU A 134 15.50 23.15 -13.71
C GLU A 134 16.75 23.89 -13.24
N GLU A 135 17.78 23.14 -12.91
CA GLU A 135 19.12 23.70 -12.82
C GLU A 135 19.33 24.23 -14.23
N GLU A 136 19.17 25.56 -14.41
CA GLU A 136 19.68 26.23 -15.57
C GLU A 136 21.13 25.76 -15.66
N GLU A 137 21.42 24.91 -16.64
CA GLU A 137 22.80 24.61 -16.99
C GLU A 137 23.47 25.98 -17.20
N VAL A 138 24.23 26.39 -16.18
CA VAL A 138 25.01 27.60 -16.26
C VAL A 138 26.00 27.35 -17.40
N ASP A 139 25.71 27.99 -18.51
CA ASP A 139 26.54 27.89 -19.68
C ASP A 139 27.95 28.44 -19.32
N HIS A 140 28.80 27.52 -18.87
CA HIS A 140 30.15 27.83 -18.40
C HIS A 140 30.96 28.58 -19.45
N SER A 141 30.62 28.42 -20.74
CA SER A 141 31.30 29.13 -21.84
C SER A 141 31.07 30.65 -21.78
N LYS A 142 29.86 31.08 -21.39
CA LYS A 142 29.52 32.51 -21.19
C LYS A 142 30.13 33.11 -19.93
N VAL A 143 30.37 32.28 -18.92
CA VAL A 143 31.03 32.72 -17.69
C VAL A 143 32.53 32.91 -17.93
N GLU A 144 33.18 32.01 -18.68
CA GLU A 144 34.59 32.12 -19.05
C GLU A 144 34.84 33.31 -19.99
N GLU A 145 33.97 33.58 -20.96
CA GLU A 145 34.07 34.73 -21.86
C GLU A 145 34.00 36.07 -21.10
N LYS A 146 33.09 36.18 -20.15
CA LYS A 146 32.97 37.37 -19.28
C LYS A 146 34.16 37.53 -18.33
N LEU A 147 34.69 36.46 -17.77
CA LEU A 147 35.90 36.49 -16.96
C LEU A 147 37.15 36.89 -17.77
N GLY A 148 37.31 36.37 -19.00
CA GLY A 148 38.36 36.74 -19.91
C GLY A 148 38.36 38.23 -20.24
N THR A 149 37.19 38.81 -20.51
CA THR A 149 37.03 40.23 -20.80
C THR A 149 37.40 41.13 -19.61
N VAL A 150 36.99 40.72 -18.38
CA VAL A 150 37.32 41.46 -17.15
C VAL A 150 38.82 41.40 -16.83
N LEU A 151 39.49 40.28 -17.05
CA LEU A 151 40.94 40.13 -16.86
C LEU A 151 41.77 40.96 -17.85
N GLN A 152 41.30 41.12 -19.10
CA GLN A 152 41.95 41.99 -20.09
C GLN A 152 41.86 43.47 -19.71
N LEU A 153 40.73 43.90 -19.10
CA LEU A 153 40.54 45.27 -18.63
C LEU A 153 41.39 45.63 -17.42
N ILE A 154 41.80 44.65 -16.62
CA ILE A 154 42.66 44.87 -15.44
C ILE A 154 44.13 44.93 -15.80
N ASN A 155 44.56 44.25 -16.88
CA ASN A 155 45.97 44.21 -17.33
C ASN A 155 46.37 45.34 -18.28
N THR A 156 45.48 46.27 -18.57
CA THR A 156 45.71 47.41 -19.47
C THR A 156 45.93 48.74 -18.73
N LYS A 157 46.35 48.70 -17.45
CA LYS A 157 46.76 49.90 -16.73
C LYS A 157 48.22 49.82 -16.35
#